data_87288ee330884f49c3279f5381f081b9
#
_entry.id   87288ee330884f49c3279f5381f081b9
#
_cell.length_a   1.000
_cell.length_b   1.000
_cell.length_c   1.000
_cell.angle_alpha   90.00
_cell.angle_beta   90.00
_cell.angle_gamma   90.00
#
_symmetry.space_group_name_H-M   'P 1'
#
loop_
_entity.id
_entity.type
_entity.pdbx_description
1 polymer ?
#
loop_
_entity_poly.entity_id
_entity_poly.type
_entity_poly.pdbx_seq_one_letter_code
_entity_poly.pdbx_strand_id
1 'polypeptide(L)'
;AVDKRVVAIIPIVIDVLNVREFNHHHFGAYGFWAPSIGNYVEHRITERGDHPRMQSLYELVDPYYYRHRLTMPKFIVNSAGDQFFLPDSSQFYFDELRGQKNLRYVPNSNPSLGGSAAMESITAFYSLVLAGRATPSFGWEHERGGFVRVSVEDKPVEVRLWQATNPHARDFRLESLGPKYTSEVLIADTNGEYTANISEPASGFTAYFVELTYNTGGPVPLKLTTDVKVIPDVLPFKDKDSQLPSTITMQAVA
;
A
#
# COMPACT_ATOMS: atom_id res chain seq x y z
N ALA A 1 19.98 -3.29 3.81
CA ALA A 1 20.28 -2.45 4.98
C ALA A 1 21.63 -2.77 5.62
N VAL A 2 22.07 -4.03 5.64
CA VAL A 2 23.36 -4.44 6.22
C VAL A 2 24.45 -4.67 5.17
N ASP A 3 24.07 -5.00 3.94
CA ASP A 3 25.00 -5.22 2.83
C ASP A 3 25.11 -3.96 1.97
N LYS A 4 26.28 -3.34 1.96
CA LYS A 4 26.55 -2.10 1.21
C LYS A 4 26.61 -2.30 -0.32
N ARG A 5 26.61 -3.53 -0.82
CA ARG A 5 26.55 -3.84 -2.25
C ARG A 5 25.15 -3.70 -2.82
N VAL A 6 24.11 -3.68 -1.95
CA VAL A 6 22.73 -3.47 -2.38
C VAL A 6 22.53 -2.02 -2.77
N VAL A 7 22.32 -1.76 -4.04
CA VAL A 7 22.16 -0.41 -4.62
C VAL A 7 20.71 0.03 -4.79
N ALA A 8 19.76 -0.91 -4.79
CA ALA A 8 18.32 -0.66 -4.81
C ALA A 8 17.55 -1.89 -4.28
N ILE A 9 16.29 -1.72 -3.90
CA ILE A 9 15.39 -2.82 -3.53
C ILE A 9 14.04 -2.65 -4.22
N ILE A 10 13.41 -3.79 -4.53
CA ILE A 10 12.06 -3.85 -5.12
C ILE A 10 11.23 -4.82 -4.26
N PRO A 11 10.61 -4.36 -3.15
CA PRO A 11 9.62 -5.16 -2.44
C PRO A 11 8.40 -5.37 -3.32
N ILE A 12 7.98 -6.63 -3.49
CA ILE A 12 6.86 -6.99 -4.34
C ILE A 12 5.82 -7.71 -3.50
N VAL A 13 4.60 -7.20 -3.48
CA VAL A 13 3.42 -7.71 -2.75
C VAL A 13 3.71 -8.02 -1.28
N ILE A 14 4.41 -7.09 -0.63
CA ILE A 14 4.72 -7.14 0.80
C ILE A 14 4.42 -5.76 1.43
N ASP A 15 3.14 -5.44 1.56
CA ASP A 15 2.62 -4.15 2.05
C ASP A 15 2.39 -4.17 3.57
N VAL A 16 3.41 -4.61 4.32
CA VAL A 16 3.28 -4.89 5.77
C VAL A 16 4.51 -4.47 6.57
N LEU A 17 4.85 -3.21 6.60
CA LEU A 17 5.73 -2.68 7.63
C LEU A 17 4.88 -2.06 8.75
N ASN A 18 5.42 -2.03 10.01
CA ASN A 18 4.67 -1.62 11.19
C ASN A 18 3.49 -2.57 11.47
N VAL A 19 3.83 -3.86 11.63
CA VAL A 19 2.89 -4.99 11.73
C VAL A 19 1.82 -4.77 12.79
N ARG A 20 2.14 -4.11 13.90
CA ARG A 20 1.17 -3.81 14.96
C ARG A 20 0.02 -2.96 14.45
N GLU A 21 0.33 -1.82 13.85
CA GLU A 21 -0.68 -0.88 13.31
C GLU A 21 -1.43 -1.51 12.12
N PHE A 22 -0.72 -2.27 11.29
CA PHE A 22 -1.34 -3.04 10.22
C PHE A 22 -2.38 -4.03 10.75
N ASN A 23 -2.10 -4.78 11.81
CA ASN A 23 -3.03 -5.76 12.38
C ASN A 23 -4.29 -5.06 12.93
N HIS A 24 -4.13 -3.95 13.66
CA HIS A 24 -5.28 -3.16 14.13
C HIS A 24 -6.14 -2.64 12.98
N HIS A 25 -5.50 -2.14 11.93
CA HIS A 25 -6.18 -1.66 10.73
C HIS A 25 -6.91 -2.79 10.00
N HIS A 26 -6.27 -3.95 9.85
CA HIS A 26 -6.84 -5.11 9.17
C HIS A 26 -8.15 -5.56 9.86
N PHE A 27 -8.09 -5.80 11.17
CA PHE A 27 -9.28 -6.21 11.91
C PHE A 27 -10.34 -5.10 11.97
N GLY A 28 -9.90 -3.86 12.20
CA GLY A 28 -10.79 -2.69 12.25
C GLY A 28 -11.53 -2.45 10.94
N ALA A 29 -10.93 -2.78 9.81
CA ALA A 29 -11.55 -2.67 8.48
C ALA A 29 -12.50 -3.82 8.16
N TYR A 30 -12.09 -5.06 8.45
CA TYR A 30 -12.84 -6.25 8.03
C TYR A 30 -13.78 -6.79 9.11
N GLY A 31 -13.44 -6.65 10.40
CA GLY A 31 -14.14 -7.31 11.51
C GLY A 31 -13.86 -8.82 11.62
N PHE A 32 -12.92 -9.30 10.82
CA PHE A 32 -12.41 -10.68 10.83
C PHE A 32 -10.96 -10.69 10.31
N TRP A 33 -10.28 -11.80 10.51
CA TRP A 33 -8.96 -12.03 9.93
C TRP A 33 -9.09 -12.70 8.56
N ALA A 34 -8.50 -12.11 7.51
CA ALA A 34 -8.58 -12.68 6.16
C ALA A 34 -8.04 -14.12 6.14
N PRO A 35 -8.64 -15.05 5.36
CA PRO A 35 -8.23 -16.45 5.31
C PRO A 35 -6.73 -16.65 5.00
N SER A 36 -6.16 -15.76 4.22
CA SER A 36 -4.73 -15.78 3.84
C SER A 36 -3.75 -15.65 5.02
N ILE A 37 -4.18 -15.04 6.13
CA ILE A 37 -3.38 -14.96 7.36
C ILE A 37 -3.79 -16.00 8.42
N GLY A 38 -4.52 -17.05 8.00
CA GLY A 38 -5.04 -18.10 8.89
C GLY A 38 -3.98 -18.75 9.77
N ASN A 39 -2.76 -18.94 9.27
CA ASN A 39 -1.65 -19.49 10.08
C ASN A 39 -1.32 -18.62 11.30
N TYR A 40 -1.40 -17.29 11.18
CA TYR A 40 -1.18 -16.37 12.30
C TYR A 40 -2.31 -16.46 13.32
N VAL A 41 -3.55 -16.68 12.85
CA VAL A 41 -4.72 -16.89 13.70
C VAL A 41 -4.62 -18.22 14.43
N GLU A 42 -4.30 -19.32 13.73
CA GLU A 42 -4.13 -20.66 14.31
C GLU A 42 -3.10 -20.66 15.43
N HIS A 43 -1.97 -19.97 15.23
CA HIS A 43 -0.93 -19.82 16.24
C HIS A 43 -1.21 -18.70 17.26
N ARG A 44 -2.40 -18.09 17.23
CA ARG A 44 -2.87 -17.03 18.14
C ARG A 44 -1.90 -15.82 18.19
N ILE A 45 -1.24 -15.52 17.08
CA ILE A 45 -0.31 -14.38 16.99
C ILE A 45 -1.11 -13.07 16.96
N THR A 46 -2.22 -13.06 16.24
CA THR A 46 -3.12 -11.91 16.12
C THR A 46 -3.72 -11.48 17.47
N GLU A 47 -3.96 -12.41 18.39
CA GLU A 47 -4.48 -12.13 19.73
C GLU A 47 -3.42 -11.53 20.68
N ARG A 48 -2.16 -11.58 20.31
CA ARG A 48 -1.02 -11.17 21.15
C ARG A 48 -0.36 -9.89 20.67
N GLY A 49 -0.93 -9.22 19.66
CA GLY A 49 -0.33 -8.06 19.02
C GLY A 49 0.14 -6.98 19.97
N ASP A 50 -0.62 -6.72 21.04
CA ASP A 50 -0.31 -5.71 22.05
C ASP A 50 0.47 -6.23 23.27
N HIS A 51 0.84 -7.52 23.29
CA HIS A 51 1.60 -8.06 24.40
C HIS A 51 3.04 -7.51 24.40
N PRO A 52 3.63 -7.10 25.57
CA PRO A 52 4.97 -6.51 25.61
C PRO A 52 6.08 -7.37 24.97
N ARG A 53 5.99 -8.70 25.10
CA ARG A 53 6.94 -9.61 24.43
C ARG A 53 6.76 -9.66 22.93
N MET A 54 5.55 -9.39 22.41
CA MET A 54 5.32 -9.29 20.98
C MET A 54 5.97 -8.02 20.43
N GLN A 55 5.91 -6.92 21.18
CA GLN A 55 6.63 -5.70 20.82
C GLN A 55 8.14 -5.97 20.66
N SER A 56 8.75 -6.70 21.60
CA SER A 56 10.17 -7.09 21.49
C SER A 56 10.44 -7.98 20.27
N LEU A 57 9.50 -8.84 19.91
CA LEU A 57 9.61 -9.64 18.68
C LEU A 57 9.52 -8.76 17.42
N TYR A 58 8.60 -7.83 17.37
CA TYR A 58 8.49 -6.88 16.24
C TYR A 58 9.79 -6.08 16.07
N GLU A 59 10.40 -5.61 17.14
CA GLU A 59 11.69 -4.91 17.10
C GLU A 59 12.83 -5.75 16.49
N LEU A 60 12.71 -7.07 16.52
CA LEU A 60 13.69 -7.98 15.93
C LEU A 60 13.36 -8.33 14.47
N VAL A 61 12.08 -8.55 14.14
CA VAL A 61 11.70 -9.18 12.86
C VAL A 61 11.06 -8.22 11.88
N ASP A 62 10.40 -7.14 12.35
CA ASP A 62 9.74 -6.18 11.48
C ASP A 62 10.76 -5.17 10.92
N PRO A 63 10.95 -5.11 9.58
CA PRO A 63 11.85 -4.14 8.95
C PRO A 63 11.51 -2.68 9.24
N TYR A 64 10.32 -2.37 9.72
CA TYR A 64 9.93 -1.04 10.17
C TYR A 64 10.90 -0.46 11.21
N TYR A 65 11.35 -1.26 12.16
CA TYR A 65 12.31 -0.82 13.19
C TYR A 65 13.71 -0.54 12.64
N TYR A 66 14.00 -1.04 11.43
CA TYR A 66 15.26 -0.83 10.72
C TYR A 66 15.13 0.11 9.53
N ARG A 67 13.97 0.76 9.32
CA ARG A 67 13.67 1.60 8.15
C ARG A 67 14.68 2.72 7.94
N HIS A 68 15.29 3.23 9.02
CA HIS A 68 16.34 4.24 8.95
C HIS A 68 17.60 3.77 8.20
N ARG A 69 17.80 2.45 8.08
CA ARG A 69 18.91 1.83 7.33
C ARG A 69 18.56 1.58 5.86
N LEU A 70 17.28 1.70 5.49
CA LEU A 70 16.80 1.49 4.12
C LEU A 70 16.91 2.80 3.33
N THR A 71 18.14 3.25 3.08
CA THR A 71 18.40 4.55 2.42
C THR A 71 18.56 4.44 0.90
N MET A 72 18.77 3.22 0.36
CA MET A 72 18.87 2.98 -1.07
C MET A 72 17.54 3.25 -1.78
N PRO A 73 17.55 3.54 -3.10
CA PRO A 73 16.35 3.63 -3.91
C PRO A 73 15.45 2.40 -3.75
N LYS A 74 14.16 2.63 -3.64
CA LYS A 74 13.18 1.55 -3.49
C LYS A 74 11.97 1.77 -4.35
N PHE A 75 11.48 0.68 -4.93
CA PHE A 75 10.27 0.62 -5.71
C PHE A 75 9.35 -0.45 -5.12
N ILE A 76 8.30 -0.02 -4.44
CA ILE A 76 7.36 -0.88 -3.70
C ILE A 76 6.18 -1.16 -4.63
N VAL A 77 6.03 -2.41 -5.03
CA VAL A 77 5.01 -2.85 -5.99
C VAL A 77 3.97 -3.69 -5.26
N ASN A 78 2.77 -3.18 -5.13
CA ASN A 78 1.68 -3.79 -4.39
C ASN A 78 0.47 -4.06 -5.29
N SER A 79 -0.37 -4.99 -4.88
CA SER A 79 -1.65 -5.27 -5.47
C SER A 79 -2.74 -4.45 -4.77
N ALA A 80 -3.62 -3.79 -5.52
CA ALA A 80 -4.75 -3.06 -4.93
C ALA A 80 -5.91 -3.99 -4.53
N GLY A 81 -5.85 -5.27 -4.90
CA GLY A 81 -6.82 -6.31 -4.52
C GLY A 81 -6.16 -7.46 -3.76
N ASP A 82 -5.13 -7.16 -2.94
CA ASP A 82 -4.39 -8.14 -2.17
C ASP A 82 -5.27 -8.84 -1.13
N GLN A 83 -5.05 -10.13 -0.97
CA GLN A 83 -5.78 -10.96 0.00
C GLN A 83 -5.15 -10.96 1.39
N PHE A 84 -3.90 -10.50 1.51
CA PHE A 84 -3.16 -10.39 2.78
C PHE A 84 -3.20 -8.97 3.34
N PHE A 85 -2.97 -7.98 2.46
CA PHE A 85 -2.72 -6.60 2.83
C PHE A 85 -3.81 -5.68 2.29
N LEU A 86 -4.33 -4.81 3.14
CA LEU A 86 -5.29 -3.80 2.69
C LEU A 86 -4.61 -2.83 1.74
N PRO A 87 -5.32 -2.30 0.74
CA PRO A 87 -4.70 -1.45 -0.27
C PRO A 87 -4.11 -0.14 0.28
N ASP A 88 -4.57 0.32 1.43
CA ASP A 88 -4.12 1.53 2.10
C ASP A 88 -3.07 1.28 3.20
N SER A 89 -2.41 0.11 3.20
CA SER A 89 -1.42 -0.27 4.23
C SER A 89 -0.15 0.58 4.20
N SER A 90 0.23 1.17 3.07
CA SER A 90 1.43 2.01 2.97
C SER A 90 1.40 3.24 3.89
N GLN A 91 0.24 3.68 4.34
CA GLN A 91 0.09 4.78 5.31
C GLN A 91 0.86 4.55 6.62
N PHE A 92 1.14 3.29 6.98
CA PHE A 92 1.81 2.96 8.25
C PHE A 92 3.32 3.01 8.19
N TYR A 93 3.92 3.23 7.00
CA TYR A 93 5.37 3.17 6.88
C TYR A 93 5.97 4.05 5.77
N PHE A 94 5.22 4.34 4.70
CA PHE A 94 5.81 4.92 3.49
C PHE A 94 6.48 6.26 3.75
N ASP A 95 5.84 7.16 4.50
CA ASP A 95 6.39 8.50 4.75
C ASP A 95 7.69 8.46 5.56
N GLU A 96 7.85 7.47 6.43
CA GLU A 96 9.02 7.30 7.27
C GLU A 96 10.22 6.62 6.58
N LEU A 97 10.02 6.07 5.38
CA LEU A 97 11.11 5.51 4.59
C LEU A 97 12.02 6.62 4.06
N ARG A 98 13.33 6.44 4.19
CA ARG A 98 14.36 7.40 3.77
C ARG A 98 14.86 7.14 2.36
N GLY A 99 15.39 8.20 1.72
CA GLY A 99 15.91 8.14 0.36
C GLY A 99 14.81 8.04 -0.69
N GLN A 100 15.21 7.82 -1.94
CA GLN A 100 14.27 7.70 -3.04
C GLN A 100 13.33 6.51 -2.82
N LYS A 101 12.03 6.78 -2.87
CA LYS A 101 10.98 5.79 -2.62
C LYS A 101 9.81 6.01 -3.57
N ASN A 102 9.31 4.95 -4.16
CA ASN A 102 8.23 4.98 -5.11
C ASN A 102 7.23 3.88 -4.82
N LEU A 103 5.96 4.17 -5.01
CA LEU A 103 4.84 3.23 -4.93
C LEU A 103 4.33 2.84 -6.32
N ARG A 104 3.85 1.62 -6.41
CA ARG A 104 3.08 1.10 -7.53
C ARG A 104 1.98 0.20 -7.00
N TYR A 105 0.76 0.71 -6.89
CA TYR A 105 -0.43 -0.10 -6.67
C TYR A 105 -0.99 -0.56 -8.02
N VAL A 106 -1.15 -1.87 -8.18
CA VAL A 106 -1.64 -2.49 -9.41
C VAL A 106 -3.14 -2.74 -9.25
N PRO A 107 -4.00 -2.03 -10.02
CA PRO A 107 -5.45 -2.21 -9.91
C PRO A 107 -5.87 -3.58 -10.43
N ASN A 108 -7.00 -4.07 -9.95
CA ASN A 108 -7.62 -5.33 -10.42
C ASN A 108 -6.69 -6.54 -10.41
N SER A 109 -5.76 -6.58 -9.47
CA SER A 109 -4.80 -7.67 -9.30
C SER A 109 -4.87 -8.26 -7.91
N ASN A 110 -4.38 -9.48 -7.78
CA ASN A 110 -4.05 -10.15 -6.53
C ASN A 110 -2.51 -10.23 -6.39
N PRO A 111 -1.95 -10.83 -5.32
CA PRO A 111 -0.50 -10.91 -5.13
C PRO A 111 0.29 -11.58 -6.26
N SER A 112 -0.35 -12.34 -7.16
CA SER A 112 0.36 -12.91 -8.31
C SER A 112 0.78 -11.84 -9.32
N LEU A 113 0.11 -10.67 -9.35
CA LEU A 113 0.26 -9.59 -10.34
C LEU A 113 0.11 -10.08 -11.79
N GLY A 114 -0.44 -11.28 -11.99
CA GLY A 114 -0.59 -11.90 -13.30
C GLY A 114 -1.46 -11.08 -14.25
N GLY A 115 -1.05 -10.99 -15.52
CA GLY A 115 -1.78 -10.25 -16.56
C GLY A 115 -1.74 -8.72 -16.40
N SER A 116 -0.89 -8.19 -15.52
CA SER A 116 -0.74 -6.75 -15.28
C SER A 116 0.56 -6.20 -15.88
N ALA A 117 0.66 -4.86 -15.96
CA ALA A 117 1.88 -4.17 -16.37
C ALA A 117 2.92 -3.99 -15.23
N ALA A 118 2.86 -4.80 -14.17
CA ALA A 118 3.79 -4.70 -13.05
C ALA A 118 5.24 -4.97 -13.48
N MET A 119 5.47 -6.03 -14.26
CA MET A 119 6.80 -6.39 -14.75
C MET A 119 7.42 -5.34 -15.66
N GLU A 120 6.62 -4.64 -16.45
CA GLU A 120 7.09 -3.51 -17.26
C GLU A 120 7.66 -2.39 -16.38
N SER A 121 6.92 -2.00 -15.33
CA SER A 121 7.36 -0.98 -14.38
C SER A 121 8.60 -1.42 -13.59
N ILE A 122 8.68 -2.69 -13.18
CA ILE A 122 9.86 -3.26 -12.52
C ILE A 122 11.06 -3.20 -13.45
N THR A 123 10.90 -3.58 -14.72
CA THR A 123 11.95 -3.54 -15.75
C THR A 123 12.43 -2.11 -15.99
N ALA A 124 11.49 -1.15 -16.09
CA ALA A 124 11.82 0.26 -16.26
C ALA A 124 12.63 0.81 -15.07
N PHE A 125 12.18 0.54 -13.84
CA PHE A 125 12.91 0.93 -12.63
C PHE A 125 14.29 0.30 -12.57
N TYR A 126 14.40 -1.00 -12.82
CA TYR A 126 15.68 -1.71 -12.86
C TYR A 126 16.65 -1.09 -13.90
N SER A 127 16.15 -0.73 -15.08
CA SER A 127 16.93 -0.08 -16.12
C SER A 127 17.46 1.29 -15.69
N LEU A 128 16.66 2.08 -14.96
CA LEU A 128 17.11 3.35 -14.38
C LEU A 128 18.21 3.13 -13.35
N VAL A 129 18.07 2.15 -12.47
CA VAL A 129 19.09 1.81 -11.46
C VAL A 129 20.41 1.43 -12.13
N LEU A 130 20.37 0.57 -13.16
CA LEU A 130 21.58 0.17 -13.91
C LEU A 130 22.25 1.36 -14.62
N ALA A 131 21.45 2.32 -15.08
CA ALA A 131 21.94 3.53 -15.72
C ALA A 131 22.41 4.62 -14.72
N GLY A 132 22.29 4.37 -13.41
CA GLY A 132 22.59 5.38 -12.38
C GLY A 132 21.66 6.59 -12.41
N ARG A 133 20.45 6.44 -12.95
CA ARG A 133 19.45 7.51 -13.11
C ARG A 133 18.40 7.44 -12.00
N ALA A 134 17.96 8.61 -11.54
CA ALA A 134 16.83 8.71 -10.63
C ALA A 134 15.50 8.38 -11.33
N THR A 135 14.50 7.95 -10.58
CA THR A 135 13.11 7.90 -11.04
C THR A 135 12.52 9.30 -11.14
N PRO A 136 11.50 9.51 -11.99
CA PRO A 136 10.73 10.76 -12.00
C PRO A 136 10.23 11.16 -10.62
N SER A 137 10.21 12.47 -10.37
CA SER A 137 9.79 13.08 -9.10
C SER A 137 8.41 13.68 -9.20
N PHE A 138 7.58 13.39 -8.22
CA PHE A 138 6.26 13.97 -8.01
C PHE A 138 5.89 13.91 -6.53
N GLY A 139 4.97 14.78 -6.13
CA GLY A 139 4.39 14.78 -4.79
C GLY A 139 2.87 14.69 -4.86
N TRP A 140 2.25 14.35 -3.74
CA TRP A 140 0.79 14.36 -3.63
C TRP A 140 0.34 14.72 -2.23
N GLU A 141 -0.88 15.23 -2.16
CA GLU A 141 -1.57 15.55 -0.92
C GLU A 141 -3.02 15.06 -1.01
N HIS A 142 -3.49 14.48 0.10
CA HIS A 142 -4.89 14.14 0.26
C HIS A 142 -5.52 15.14 1.23
N GLU A 143 -6.56 15.81 0.76
CA GLU A 143 -7.35 16.70 1.60
C GLU A 143 -8.62 15.99 2.10
N ARG A 144 -9.28 16.58 3.07
CA ARG A 144 -10.53 16.02 3.60
C ARG A 144 -11.61 15.97 2.51
N GLY A 145 -12.48 14.97 2.58
CA GLY A 145 -13.60 14.82 1.65
C GLY A 145 -13.25 14.17 0.32
N GLY A 146 -12.11 13.46 0.24
CA GLY A 146 -11.74 12.70 -0.96
C GLY A 146 -11.03 13.50 -2.04
N PHE A 147 -10.54 14.70 -1.73
CA PHE A 147 -9.75 15.47 -2.68
C PHE A 147 -8.29 15.00 -2.70
N VAL A 148 -7.75 14.81 -3.89
CA VAL A 148 -6.33 14.51 -4.11
C VAL A 148 -5.73 15.50 -5.09
N ARG A 149 -4.53 15.99 -4.76
CA ARG A 149 -3.71 16.86 -5.61
C ARG A 149 -2.38 16.19 -5.87
N VAL A 150 -1.95 16.17 -7.11
CA VAL A 150 -0.65 15.64 -7.53
C VAL A 150 0.13 16.75 -8.24
N SER A 151 1.29 17.08 -7.69
CA SER A 151 2.27 18.00 -8.27
C SER A 151 3.44 17.22 -8.89
N VAL A 152 3.88 17.61 -10.08
CA VAL A 152 4.90 16.87 -10.84
C VAL A 152 6.09 17.78 -11.13
N GLU A 153 7.31 17.29 -10.86
CA GLU A 153 8.55 17.91 -11.31
C GLU A 153 8.91 17.41 -12.72
N ASP A 154 8.75 16.11 -12.94
CA ASP A 154 8.91 15.47 -14.23
C ASP A 154 7.56 15.24 -14.88
N LYS A 155 7.41 15.66 -16.14
CA LYS A 155 6.11 15.57 -16.84
C LYS A 155 5.78 14.13 -17.20
N PRO A 156 4.67 13.57 -16.69
CA PRO A 156 4.18 12.25 -17.11
C PRO A 156 3.57 12.31 -18.52
N VAL A 157 3.53 11.16 -19.20
CA VAL A 157 2.84 11.02 -20.49
C VAL A 157 1.34 10.81 -20.31
N GLU A 158 0.93 10.27 -19.14
CA GLU A 158 -0.47 10.07 -18.79
C GLU A 158 -0.61 10.06 -17.26
N VAL A 159 -1.71 10.62 -16.76
CA VAL A 159 -2.12 10.54 -15.36
C VAL A 159 -3.55 10.01 -15.29
N ARG A 160 -3.78 9.01 -14.44
CA ARG A 160 -5.10 8.38 -14.25
C ARG A 160 -5.50 8.34 -12.79
N LEU A 161 -6.73 8.70 -12.50
CA LEU A 161 -7.38 8.33 -11.26
C LEU A 161 -7.91 6.90 -11.40
N TRP A 162 -7.55 6.03 -10.46
CA TRP A 162 -8.14 4.70 -10.28
C TRP A 162 -9.02 4.69 -9.05
N GLN A 163 -10.22 4.11 -9.16
CA GLN A 163 -11.15 3.98 -8.04
C GLN A 163 -11.99 2.71 -8.13
N ALA A 164 -12.34 2.17 -6.96
CA ALA A 164 -13.27 1.04 -6.83
C ALA A 164 -14.18 1.28 -5.63
N THR A 165 -15.48 1.01 -5.77
CA THR A 165 -16.46 1.11 -4.69
C THR A 165 -16.97 -0.26 -4.31
N ASN A 166 -16.91 -0.58 -3.00
CA ASN A 166 -17.62 -1.70 -2.42
C ASN A 166 -18.79 -1.16 -1.58
N PRO A 167 -20.04 -1.34 -2.00
CA PRO A 167 -21.21 -0.77 -1.32
C PRO A 167 -21.57 -1.47 -0.01
N HIS A 168 -20.91 -2.60 0.32
CA HIS A 168 -21.27 -3.45 1.44
C HIS A 168 -20.22 -3.51 2.55
N ALA A 169 -18.94 -3.35 2.22
CA ALA A 169 -17.84 -3.54 3.17
C ALA A 169 -16.60 -2.74 2.77
N ARG A 170 -15.70 -2.51 3.73
CA ARG A 170 -14.35 -1.96 3.50
C ARG A 170 -13.39 -3.08 3.07
N ASP A 171 -13.79 -3.84 2.04
CA ASP A 171 -13.08 -5.01 1.53
C ASP A 171 -12.86 -4.89 0.01
N PHE A 172 -11.62 -4.67 -0.40
CA PHE A 172 -11.22 -4.48 -1.78
C PHE A 172 -10.44 -5.67 -2.35
N ARG A 173 -10.40 -6.79 -1.62
CA ARG A 173 -9.75 -8.01 -2.12
C ARG A 173 -10.36 -8.45 -3.43
N LEU A 174 -9.51 -8.83 -4.38
CA LEU A 174 -9.96 -9.25 -5.71
C LEU A 174 -10.92 -10.43 -5.66
N GLU A 175 -10.70 -11.35 -4.72
CA GLU A 175 -11.57 -12.52 -4.49
C GLU A 175 -12.96 -12.15 -3.92
N SER A 176 -13.08 -11.01 -3.23
CA SER A 176 -14.32 -10.53 -2.63
C SER A 176 -15.06 -9.56 -3.54
N LEU A 177 -14.38 -8.53 -4.02
CA LEU A 177 -14.98 -7.45 -4.81
C LEU A 177 -14.97 -7.74 -6.31
N GLY A 178 -14.02 -8.54 -6.80
CA GLY A 178 -13.76 -8.71 -8.22
C GLY A 178 -12.97 -7.53 -8.82
N PRO A 179 -12.75 -7.50 -10.14
CA PRO A 179 -11.97 -6.46 -10.82
C PRO A 179 -12.81 -5.18 -11.02
N LYS A 180 -13.10 -4.47 -9.93
CA LYS A 180 -13.98 -3.29 -9.90
C LYS A 180 -13.26 -1.96 -9.98
N TYR A 181 -11.93 -1.93 -9.97
CA TYR A 181 -11.21 -0.68 -10.22
C TYR A 181 -11.45 -0.20 -11.64
N THR A 182 -11.94 1.01 -11.79
CA THR A 182 -12.07 1.74 -13.06
C THR A 182 -11.16 2.95 -13.05
N SER A 183 -10.81 3.47 -14.21
CA SER A 183 -9.95 4.66 -14.29
C SER A 183 -10.49 5.71 -15.23
N GLU A 184 -10.13 6.95 -14.93
CA GLU A 184 -10.32 8.10 -15.82
C GLU A 184 -9.00 8.88 -15.95
N VAL A 185 -8.81 9.53 -17.11
CA VAL A 185 -7.64 10.37 -17.37
C VAL A 185 -7.81 11.70 -16.67
N LEU A 186 -6.79 12.11 -15.91
CA LEU A 186 -6.73 13.45 -15.34
C LEU A 186 -5.97 14.39 -16.27
N ILE A 187 -6.48 15.60 -16.39
CA ILE A 187 -5.86 16.68 -17.17
C ILE A 187 -5.24 17.67 -16.21
N ALA A 188 -4.00 18.07 -16.49
CA ALA A 188 -3.33 19.08 -15.69
C ALA A 188 -4.07 20.42 -15.79
N ASP A 189 -4.14 21.12 -14.68
CA ASP A 189 -4.62 22.50 -14.63
C ASP A 189 -3.59 23.49 -15.23
N THR A 190 -3.87 24.78 -15.13
CA THR A 190 -2.98 25.84 -15.63
C THR A 190 -1.65 25.94 -14.89
N ASN A 191 -1.55 25.37 -13.69
CA ASN A 191 -0.31 25.30 -12.90
C ASN A 191 0.47 24.01 -13.14
N GLY A 192 -0.06 23.08 -13.94
CA GLY A 192 0.54 21.78 -14.20
C GLY A 192 0.22 20.73 -13.12
N GLU A 193 -0.73 21.01 -12.23
CA GLU A 193 -1.17 20.09 -11.19
C GLU A 193 -2.34 19.22 -11.69
N TYR A 194 -2.44 17.99 -11.15
CA TYR A 194 -3.54 17.09 -11.41
C TYR A 194 -4.38 16.94 -10.15
N THR A 195 -5.67 17.18 -10.27
CA THR A 195 -6.60 17.11 -9.13
C THR A 195 -7.77 16.19 -9.42
N ALA A 196 -8.27 15.53 -8.40
CA ALA A 196 -9.52 14.79 -8.45
C ALA A 196 -10.30 14.95 -7.15
N ASN A 197 -11.62 14.90 -7.25
CA ASN A 197 -12.51 14.93 -6.10
C ASN A 197 -13.38 13.68 -6.13
N ILE A 198 -13.13 12.78 -5.19
CA ILE A 198 -13.82 11.50 -5.06
C ILE A 198 -14.90 11.68 -4.00
N SER A 199 -16.17 11.61 -4.42
CA SER A 199 -17.30 11.72 -3.50
C SER A 199 -17.44 10.48 -2.65
N GLU A 200 -17.83 10.64 -1.38
CA GLU A 200 -18.21 9.51 -0.56
C GLU A 200 -19.35 8.73 -1.23
N PRO A 201 -19.30 7.40 -1.26
CA PRO A 201 -20.37 6.58 -1.82
C PRO A 201 -21.63 6.68 -0.93
N ALA A 202 -22.80 6.49 -1.54
CA ALA A 202 -24.07 6.47 -0.80
C ALA A 202 -24.12 5.37 0.26
N SER A 203 -23.35 4.30 0.10
CA SER A 203 -23.13 3.23 1.07
C SER A 203 -21.77 2.57 0.83
N GLY A 204 -21.19 1.99 1.89
CA GLY A 204 -19.92 1.29 1.82
C GLY A 204 -18.72 2.23 1.70
N PHE A 205 -17.74 1.85 0.89
CA PHE A 205 -16.42 2.49 0.82
C PHE A 205 -15.90 2.56 -0.60
N THR A 206 -15.14 3.62 -0.90
CA THR A 206 -14.41 3.76 -2.17
C THR A 206 -12.91 3.84 -1.89
N ALA A 207 -12.12 2.95 -2.49
CA ALA A 207 -10.66 3.04 -2.54
C ALA A 207 -10.24 3.77 -3.82
N TYR A 208 -9.24 4.66 -3.73
CA TYR A 208 -8.73 5.41 -4.88
C TYR A 208 -7.26 5.74 -4.76
N PHE A 209 -6.61 5.92 -5.91
CA PHE A 209 -5.23 6.38 -6.04
C PHE A 209 -4.99 6.96 -7.44
N VAL A 210 -3.91 7.71 -7.60
CA VAL A 210 -3.51 8.28 -8.88
C VAL A 210 -2.30 7.52 -9.44
N GLU A 211 -2.38 7.12 -10.70
CA GLU A 211 -1.30 6.47 -11.46
C GLU A 211 -0.68 7.47 -12.44
N LEU A 212 0.64 7.60 -12.42
CA LEU A 212 1.42 8.41 -13.36
C LEU A 212 2.26 7.49 -14.23
N THR A 213 2.17 7.67 -15.54
CA THR A 213 2.97 6.91 -16.53
C THR A 213 4.06 7.80 -17.09
N TYR A 214 5.30 7.31 -17.07
CA TYR A 214 6.48 8.02 -17.56
C TYR A 214 7.19 7.25 -18.67
N ASN A 215 7.62 7.98 -19.71
CA ASN A 215 8.58 7.47 -20.64
C ASN A 215 10.00 7.81 -20.16
N THR A 216 10.72 6.81 -19.69
CA THR A 216 12.07 6.96 -19.15
C THR A 216 13.18 6.75 -20.19
N GLY A 217 12.81 6.63 -21.47
CA GLY A 217 13.75 6.36 -22.57
C GLY A 217 14.14 4.89 -22.70
N GLY A 218 13.54 4.01 -21.90
CA GLY A 218 13.65 2.55 -22.02
C GLY A 218 12.57 1.96 -22.93
N PRO A 219 12.59 0.63 -23.12
CA PRO A 219 11.65 -0.06 -24.01
C PRO A 219 10.21 -0.14 -23.46
N VAL A 220 10.04 0.07 -22.16
CA VAL A 220 8.74 -0.03 -21.46
C VAL A 220 8.52 1.18 -20.54
N PRO A 221 7.27 1.61 -20.35
CA PRO A 221 6.97 2.74 -19.49
C PRO A 221 7.18 2.40 -18.00
N LEU A 222 7.51 3.41 -17.22
CA LEU A 222 7.48 3.34 -15.77
C LEU A 222 6.14 3.88 -15.28
N LYS A 223 5.42 3.07 -14.52
CA LYS A 223 4.19 3.50 -13.85
C LYS A 223 4.45 3.59 -12.35
N LEU A 224 4.14 4.75 -11.79
CA LEU A 224 4.22 5.06 -10.37
C LEU A 224 2.82 5.43 -9.87
N THR A 225 2.56 5.30 -8.57
CA THR A 225 1.26 5.70 -8.00
C THR A 225 1.44 6.51 -6.72
N THR A 226 0.40 7.24 -6.36
CA THR A 226 0.22 7.71 -4.98
C THR A 226 -0.01 6.51 -4.06
N ASP A 227 -0.09 6.76 -2.75
CA ASP A 227 -0.73 5.82 -1.83
C ASP A 227 -2.22 5.67 -2.16
N VAL A 228 -2.81 4.57 -1.68
CA VAL A 228 -4.27 4.36 -1.78
C VAL A 228 -4.94 5.01 -0.57
N LYS A 229 -6.04 5.71 -0.82
CA LYS A 229 -6.96 6.18 0.22
C LYS A 229 -8.30 5.49 0.11
N VAL A 230 -8.98 5.38 1.25
CA VAL A 230 -10.34 4.82 1.34
C VAL A 230 -11.26 5.85 1.99
N ILE A 231 -12.39 6.12 1.36
CA ILE A 231 -13.43 7.02 1.88
C ILE A 231 -14.77 6.27 2.03
N PRO A 232 -15.54 6.58 3.10
CA PRO A 232 -15.13 7.40 4.26
C PRO A 232 -13.92 6.80 4.98
N ASP A 233 -13.09 7.65 5.59
CA ASP A 233 -11.90 7.22 6.34
C ASP A 233 -12.31 6.79 7.75
N VAL A 234 -13.00 5.66 7.83
CA VAL A 234 -13.45 5.05 9.08
C VAL A 234 -13.19 3.54 9.08
N LEU A 235 -12.93 3.00 10.24
CA LEU A 235 -12.82 1.56 10.46
C LEU A 235 -14.09 1.04 11.10
N PRO A 236 -14.94 0.29 10.39
CA PRO A 236 -16.27 -0.10 10.87
C PRO A 236 -16.24 -1.02 12.10
N PHE A 237 -15.09 -1.65 12.37
CA PHE A 237 -14.94 -2.62 13.46
C PHE A 237 -13.86 -2.22 14.49
N LYS A 238 -13.43 -0.95 14.51
CA LYS A 238 -12.38 -0.47 15.41
C LYS A 238 -12.64 -0.79 16.88
N ASP A 239 -13.88 -0.63 17.33
CA ASP A 239 -14.24 -0.89 18.72
C ASP A 239 -14.29 -2.38 19.08
N LYS A 240 -14.40 -3.26 18.07
CA LYS A 240 -14.36 -4.71 18.27
C LYS A 240 -12.94 -5.23 18.44
N ASP A 241 -11.97 -4.61 17.78
CA ASP A 241 -10.56 -4.95 17.93
C ASP A 241 -10.07 -4.71 19.36
N SER A 242 -10.57 -3.65 20.03
CA SER A 242 -10.28 -3.35 21.43
C SER A 242 -10.81 -4.38 22.43
N GLN A 243 -11.71 -5.28 22.00
CA GLN A 243 -12.29 -6.35 22.82
C GLN A 243 -11.55 -7.70 22.69
N LEU A 244 -10.51 -7.79 21.85
CA LEU A 244 -9.62 -8.94 21.86
C LEU A 244 -8.97 -9.02 23.26
N PRO A 245 -9.06 -10.14 23.96
CA PRO A 245 -8.65 -10.22 25.36
C PRO A 245 -7.15 -9.90 25.48
N SER A 246 -6.86 -8.78 26.15
CA SER A 246 -5.51 -8.34 26.48
C SER A 246 -4.80 -9.28 27.46
N THR A 247 -5.48 -10.30 27.95
CA THR A 247 -4.98 -11.22 28.97
C THR A 247 -5.18 -12.65 28.55
N ILE A 248 -4.20 -13.25 27.90
CA ILE A 248 -4.07 -14.69 27.80
C ILE A 248 -3.11 -15.13 28.89
N THR A 249 -3.64 -15.71 29.95
CA THR A 249 -2.85 -16.46 30.92
C THR A 249 -2.19 -17.61 30.17
N MET A 250 -0.88 -17.58 30.03
CA MET A 250 -0.14 -18.70 29.44
C MET A 250 -0.32 -19.92 30.37
N GLN A 251 -1.12 -20.89 29.96
CA GLN A 251 -0.94 -22.24 30.49
C GLN A 251 0.34 -22.77 29.86
N ALA A 252 1.33 -23.01 30.72
CA ALA A 252 2.53 -23.70 30.33
C ALA A 252 2.13 -25.08 29.76
N VAL A 253 2.47 -25.32 28.52
CA VAL A 253 2.44 -26.67 27.97
C VAL A 253 3.61 -27.40 28.62
N ALA A 254 3.31 -28.39 29.47
CA ALA A 254 4.26 -29.28 30.10
C ALA A 254 4.85 -30.23 29.05
#